data_0668b8dbcbd1103ae9729d0accdc093c
#
_entry.id   0668b8dbcbd1103ae9729d0accdc093c
#
_cell.length_a   1.000
_cell.length_b   1.000
_cell.length_c   1.000
_cell.angle_alpha   90.00
_cell.angle_beta   90.00
_cell.angle_gamma   90.00
#
_symmetry.space_group_name_H-M   'P 1'
#
loop_
_entity.id
_entity.type
_entity.pdbx_description
1 polymer ?
#
loop_
_entity_poly.entity_id
_entity_poly.type
_entity_poly.pdbx_seq_one_letter_code
_entity_poly.pdbx_strand_id
1 'polypeptide(L)'
;MKNTTTENFKHGIAKPMLQAVFLVTRGDYSDYRVCAVFTEKALAEKYIHSFKGNSYEEFRIENYTLNPYQYELKNDYKPFFLRMTKDGNCTEIYVKDSSYGLEGEDIDFGFDVNKNMYISIFAKDEKHAIKIANEKRVQLIAENRWK
;
A
#
# COMPACT_ATOMS: atom_id res chain seq x y z
N MET A 1 -11.62 20.20 18.42
CA MET A 1 -11.38 19.58 17.10
C MET A 1 -11.67 18.10 17.18
N LYS A 2 -12.68 17.62 16.49
CA LYS A 2 -13.02 16.20 16.46
C LYS A 2 -12.07 15.49 15.48
N ASN A 3 -11.16 14.68 16.00
CA ASN A 3 -10.40 13.71 15.18
C ASN A 3 -11.39 12.68 14.68
N THR A 4 -11.75 12.77 13.42
CA THR A 4 -12.51 11.73 12.72
C THR A 4 -11.55 10.58 12.45
N THR A 5 -11.54 9.62 13.35
CA THR A 5 -10.86 8.34 13.17
C THR A 5 -11.63 7.57 12.10
N THR A 6 -11.15 7.57 10.88
CA THR A 6 -11.70 6.71 9.83
C THR A 6 -11.17 5.31 10.12
N GLU A 7 -11.99 4.47 10.77
CA GLU A 7 -11.70 3.07 10.95
C GLU A 7 -11.81 2.36 9.58
N ASN A 8 -10.68 2.00 9.02
CA ASN A 8 -10.64 1.16 7.83
C ASN A 8 -10.87 -0.30 8.23
N PHE A 9 -12.04 -0.82 7.91
CA PHE A 9 -12.35 -2.24 8.08
C PHE A 9 -11.91 -3.02 6.84
N LYS A 10 -11.00 -3.98 7.02
CA LYS A 10 -10.68 -5.00 6.03
C LYS A 10 -11.08 -6.36 6.62
N HIS A 11 -11.93 -7.09 5.95
CA HIS A 11 -12.41 -8.42 6.36
C HIS A 11 -13.13 -8.49 7.73
N GLY A 12 -13.84 -7.43 8.14
CA GLY A 12 -14.57 -7.42 9.40
C GLY A 12 -13.70 -7.32 10.67
N ILE A 13 -12.40 -7.13 10.51
CA ILE A 13 -11.44 -6.91 11.62
C ILE A 13 -11.00 -5.46 11.56
N ALA A 14 -11.11 -4.74 12.69
CA ALA A 14 -10.57 -3.38 12.79
C ALA A 14 -9.06 -3.42 12.56
N LYS A 15 -8.61 -2.80 11.46
CA LYS A 15 -7.18 -2.67 11.17
C LYS A 15 -6.58 -1.67 12.17
N PRO A 16 -5.49 -2.00 12.88
CA PRO A 16 -4.83 -1.02 13.74
C PRO A 16 -4.45 0.20 12.92
N MET A 17 -4.61 1.40 13.51
CA MET A 17 -4.16 2.62 12.86
C MET A 17 -2.68 2.48 12.52
N LEU A 18 -2.38 2.54 11.23
CA LEU A 18 -1.02 2.44 10.74
C LEU A 18 -0.32 3.78 11.03
N GLN A 19 0.80 3.70 11.71
CA GLN A 19 1.61 4.87 12.01
C GLN A 19 2.44 5.24 10.78
N ALA A 20 2.36 6.50 10.36
CA ALA A 20 3.23 7.04 9.35
C ALA A 20 4.61 7.34 9.90
N VAL A 21 5.64 7.16 9.10
CA VAL A 21 7.00 7.65 9.35
C VAL A 21 7.44 8.56 8.21
N PHE A 22 8.23 9.56 8.56
CA PHE A 22 8.71 10.59 7.66
C PHE A 22 10.22 10.49 7.57
N LEU A 23 10.71 10.09 6.40
CA LEU A 23 12.12 10.00 6.10
C LEU A 23 12.59 11.31 5.53
N VAL A 24 13.61 11.90 6.13
CA VAL A 24 14.34 12.99 5.49
C VAL A 24 15.43 12.36 4.64
N THR A 25 15.38 12.60 3.34
CA THR A 25 16.27 12.01 2.36
C THR A 25 16.98 13.09 1.55
N ARG A 26 18.08 12.74 0.92
CA ARG A 26 18.78 13.58 -0.06
C ARG A 26 19.45 12.74 -1.13
N GLY A 27 19.81 13.40 -2.24
CA GLY A 27 20.47 12.78 -3.37
C GLY A 27 19.51 11.94 -4.23
N ASP A 28 20.02 11.50 -5.36
CA ASP A 28 19.34 10.68 -6.33
C ASP A 28 20.20 9.47 -6.69
N TYR A 29 19.58 8.35 -7.10
CA TYR A 29 20.27 7.15 -7.57
C TYR A 29 21.38 6.70 -6.60
N SER A 30 22.62 6.70 -7.03
CA SER A 30 23.79 6.27 -6.25
C SER A 30 24.10 7.14 -5.03
N ASP A 31 23.62 8.38 -5.02
CA ASP A 31 23.84 9.34 -3.94
C ASP A 31 22.65 9.42 -2.98
N TYR A 32 21.57 8.67 -3.26
CA TYR A 32 20.42 8.61 -2.38
C TYR A 32 20.81 8.09 -0.99
N ARG A 33 20.40 8.85 0.03
CA ARG A 33 20.58 8.44 1.43
C ARG A 33 19.45 8.96 2.32
N VAL A 34 19.10 8.15 3.30
CA VAL A 34 18.22 8.55 4.39
C VAL A 34 19.08 9.28 5.45
N CYS A 35 18.73 10.53 5.74
CA CYS A 35 19.43 11.37 6.72
C CYS A 35 18.84 11.24 8.12
N ALA A 36 17.52 11.12 8.22
CA ALA A 36 16.79 10.97 9.49
C ALA A 36 15.41 10.36 9.26
N VAL A 37 14.83 9.80 10.33
CA VAL A 37 13.48 9.24 10.34
C VAL A 37 12.71 9.79 11.55
N PHE A 38 11.48 10.23 11.32
CA PHE A 38 10.61 10.83 12.33
C PHE A 38 9.22 10.20 12.29
N THR A 39 8.54 10.20 13.43
CA THR A 39 7.12 9.82 13.52
C THR A 39 6.17 11.01 13.33
N GLU A 40 6.71 12.22 13.28
CA GLU A 40 5.97 13.47 13.09
C GLU A 40 6.58 14.29 11.96
N LYS A 41 5.76 14.68 10.98
CA LYS A 41 6.18 15.51 9.86
C LYS A 41 6.79 16.84 10.29
N ALA A 42 6.20 17.46 11.33
CA ALA A 42 6.67 18.72 11.85
C ALA A 42 8.11 18.64 12.40
N LEU A 43 8.51 17.49 12.97
CA LEU A 43 9.90 17.27 13.42
C LEU A 43 10.84 17.08 12.23
N ALA A 44 10.42 16.38 11.18
CA ALA A 44 11.21 16.27 9.94
C ALA A 44 11.45 17.65 9.29
N GLU A 45 10.42 18.49 9.24
CA GLU A 45 10.53 19.86 8.74
C GLU A 45 11.48 20.71 9.60
N LYS A 46 11.35 20.64 10.93
CA LYS A 46 12.27 21.33 11.85
C LYS A 46 13.72 20.86 11.69
N TYR A 47 13.93 19.57 11.49
CA TYR A 47 15.27 19.02 11.23
C TYR A 47 15.90 19.67 10.01
N ILE A 48 15.19 19.74 8.89
CA ILE A 48 15.67 20.37 7.67
C ILE A 48 15.98 21.84 7.90
N HIS A 49 15.09 22.58 8.55
CA HIS A 49 15.27 24.01 8.82
C HIS A 49 16.37 24.33 9.86
N SER A 50 16.86 23.32 10.60
CA SER A 50 17.93 23.51 11.57
C SER A 50 19.30 23.76 10.93
N PHE A 51 19.48 23.36 9.66
CA PHE A 51 20.73 23.56 8.94
C PHE A 51 20.81 24.98 8.40
N LYS A 52 21.88 25.70 8.79
CA LYS A 52 22.18 27.06 8.30
C LYS A 52 23.08 26.96 7.08
N GLY A 53 22.66 27.55 6.00
CA GLY A 53 23.51 27.77 4.84
C GLY A 53 22.86 27.27 3.54
N ASN A 54 23.37 27.84 2.44
CA ASN A 54 23.07 27.42 1.08
C ASN A 54 23.75 26.09 0.80
N SER A 55 23.39 25.05 1.49
CA SER A 55 23.82 23.74 1.03
C SER A 55 23.06 23.47 -0.27
N TYR A 56 23.79 23.08 -1.29
CA TYR A 56 23.21 22.56 -2.54
C TYR A 56 22.49 21.21 -2.31
N GLU A 57 22.26 20.85 -1.06
CA GLU A 57 21.62 19.63 -0.64
C GLU A 57 20.11 19.85 -0.61
N GLU A 58 19.44 19.31 -1.58
CA GLU A 58 17.99 19.31 -1.63
C GLU A 58 17.46 18.19 -0.75
N PHE A 59 17.00 18.54 0.45
CA PHE A 59 16.31 17.61 1.32
C PHE A 59 14.89 17.36 0.82
N ARG A 60 14.45 16.11 0.91
CA ARG A 60 13.06 15.68 0.65
C ARG A 60 12.51 15.00 1.87
N ILE A 61 11.17 15.06 2.04
CA ILE A 61 10.46 14.30 3.06
C ILE A 61 9.63 13.25 2.32
N GLU A 62 9.96 12.01 2.56
CA GLU A 62 9.22 10.85 2.06
C GLU A 62 8.37 10.27 3.17
N ASN A 63 7.12 9.92 2.86
CA ASN A 63 6.17 9.37 3.81
C ASN A 63 6.01 7.87 3.58
N TYR A 64 6.19 7.07 4.63
CA TYR A 64 6.01 5.63 4.61
C TYR A 64 5.11 5.16 5.74
N THR A 65 4.42 4.07 5.51
CA THR A 65 3.64 3.40 6.55
C THR A 65 4.55 2.48 7.36
N LEU A 66 4.50 2.62 8.68
CA LEU A 66 5.18 1.72 9.59
C LEU A 66 4.42 0.39 9.69
N ASN A 67 5.13 -0.72 9.54
CA ASN A 67 4.58 -2.07 9.62
C ASN A 67 3.37 -2.32 8.69
N PRO A 68 3.49 -2.02 7.38
CA PRO A 68 2.45 -2.38 6.43
C PRO A 68 2.22 -3.90 6.50
N TYR A 69 0.98 -4.32 6.31
CA TYR A 69 0.60 -5.74 6.32
C TYR A 69 0.95 -6.50 7.62
N GLN A 70 1.01 -5.81 8.77
CA GLN A 70 1.38 -6.44 10.04
C GLN A 70 0.46 -7.61 10.41
N TYR A 71 -0.84 -7.49 10.16
CA TYR A 71 -1.80 -8.55 10.43
C TYR A 71 -1.57 -9.74 9.51
N GLU A 72 -1.44 -9.48 8.23
CA GLU A 72 -1.25 -10.48 7.19
C GLU A 72 0.03 -11.29 7.42
N LEU A 73 1.13 -10.58 7.71
CA LEU A 73 2.42 -11.21 7.97
C LEU A 73 2.45 -12.03 9.27
N LYS A 74 1.80 -11.54 10.35
CA LYS A 74 1.68 -12.29 11.61
C LYS A 74 0.83 -13.55 11.50
N ASN A 75 -0.04 -13.63 10.48
CA ASN A 75 -0.91 -14.77 10.23
C ASN A 75 -0.44 -15.61 9.03
N ASP A 76 0.82 -15.47 8.62
CA ASP A 76 1.46 -16.23 7.54
C ASP A 76 0.73 -16.13 6.19
N TYR A 77 0.07 -14.99 5.93
CA TYR A 77 -0.54 -14.74 4.62
C TYR A 77 0.53 -14.59 3.56
N LYS A 78 0.22 -15.06 2.36
CA LYS A 78 1.12 -15.01 1.20
C LYS A 78 0.65 -13.94 0.21
N PRO A 79 1.58 -13.31 -0.52
CA PRO A 79 1.25 -12.38 -1.58
C PRO A 79 0.75 -13.14 -2.81
N PHE A 80 -0.45 -12.86 -3.26
CA PHE A 80 -1.03 -13.41 -4.47
C PHE A 80 -1.22 -12.34 -5.54
N PHE A 81 -0.96 -12.72 -6.78
CA PHE A 81 -1.51 -12.06 -7.94
C PHE A 81 -2.66 -12.89 -8.47
N LEU A 82 -3.74 -12.23 -8.90
CA LEU A 82 -4.80 -12.91 -9.63
C LEU A 82 -5.46 -12.00 -10.67
N ARG A 83 -6.05 -12.65 -11.67
CA ARG A 83 -6.83 -12.02 -12.73
C ARG A 83 -8.24 -12.57 -12.72
N MET A 84 -9.23 -11.69 -12.83
CA MET A 84 -10.65 -12.04 -12.74
C MET A 84 -11.46 -11.32 -13.82
N THR A 85 -12.35 -12.06 -14.45
CA THR A 85 -13.32 -11.50 -15.41
C THR A 85 -14.45 -10.76 -14.68
N LYS A 86 -15.19 -9.96 -15.43
CA LYS A 86 -16.38 -9.26 -14.90
C LYS A 86 -17.43 -10.23 -14.34
N ASP A 87 -17.54 -11.43 -14.91
CA ASP A 87 -18.48 -12.48 -14.48
C ASP A 87 -18.00 -13.25 -13.22
N GLY A 88 -16.77 -12.95 -12.76
CA GLY A 88 -16.23 -13.53 -11.53
C GLY A 88 -15.37 -14.78 -11.73
N ASN A 89 -15.01 -15.11 -12.97
CA ASN A 89 -14.11 -16.23 -13.24
C ASN A 89 -12.66 -15.81 -12.98
N CYS A 90 -11.97 -16.53 -12.09
CA CYS A 90 -10.52 -16.38 -11.91
C CYS A 90 -9.80 -17.09 -13.06
N THR A 91 -9.11 -16.32 -13.90
CA THR A 91 -8.40 -16.84 -15.07
C THR A 91 -6.93 -17.09 -14.81
N GLU A 92 -6.38 -16.48 -13.77
CA GLU A 92 -4.99 -16.62 -13.39
C GLU A 92 -4.84 -16.37 -11.89
N ILE A 93 -4.03 -17.19 -11.21
CA ILE A 93 -3.67 -17.00 -9.81
C ILE A 93 -2.32 -17.66 -9.52
N TYR A 94 -1.45 -16.95 -8.81
CA TYR A 94 -0.16 -17.48 -8.31
C TYR A 94 0.36 -16.69 -7.13
N VAL A 95 1.25 -17.29 -6.35
CA VAL A 95 2.01 -16.60 -5.30
C VAL A 95 3.07 -15.73 -5.96
N LYS A 96 3.10 -14.44 -5.61
CA LYS A 96 4.05 -13.47 -6.19
C LYS A 96 5.47 -13.73 -5.71
N ASP A 97 6.41 -13.47 -6.59
CA ASP A 97 7.86 -13.47 -6.35
C ASP A 97 8.46 -12.06 -6.19
N SER A 98 7.63 -11.03 -6.32
CA SER A 98 8.04 -9.63 -6.21
C SER A 98 7.04 -8.78 -5.43
N SER A 99 7.50 -7.65 -4.89
CA SER A 99 6.66 -6.70 -4.15
C SER A 99 5.78 -5.82 -5.03
N TYR A 100 6.01 -5.79 -6.33
CA TYR A 100 5.28 -4.92 -7.26
C TYR A 100 3.76 -5.07 -7.10
N GLY A 101 3.06 -3.95 -6.92
CA GLY A 101 1.62 -3.91 -6.64
C GLY A 101 1.22 -4.26 -5.20
N LEU A 102 2.20 -4.36 -4.28
CA LEU A 102 1.99 -4.51 -2.83
C LEU A 102 2.76 -3.43 -2.05
N GLU A 103 3.12 -2.37 -2.72
CA GLU A 103 3.85 -1.23 -2.17
C GLU A 103 2.83 -0.23 -1.62
N GLY A 104 2.63 -0.25 -0.33
CA GLY A 104 1.66 0.62 0.34
C GLY A 104 0.52 -0.13 1.00
N GLU A 105 -0.50 0.61 1.42
CA GLU A 105 -1.61 0.09 2.22
C GLU A 105 -2.81 -0.35 1.39
N ASP A 106 -2.95 0.22 0.21
CA ASP A 106 -4.10 -0.03 -0.65
C ASP A 106 -3.88 -1.26 -1.52
N ILE A 107 -4.97 -2.00 -1.73
CA ILE A 107 -4.99 -3.09 -2.69
C ILE A 107 -4.73 -2.51 -4.07
N ASP A 108 -3.60 -2.86 -4.66
CA ASP A 108 -3.30 -2.48 -6.05
C ASP A 108 -4.12 -3.35 -7.00
N PHE A 109 -4.90 -2.69 -7.82
CA PHE A 109 -5.69 -3.34 -8.86
C PHE A 109 -5.74 -2.48 -10.12
N GLY A 110 -5.94 -3.12 -11.24
CA GLY A 110 -6.11 -2.47 -12.52
C GLY A 110 -6.92 -3.34 -13.49
N PHE A 111 -6.96 -2.91 -14.74
CA PHE A 111 -7.63 -3.63 -15.81
C PHE A 111 -6.66 -3.87 -16.97
N ASP A 112 -6.68 -5.09 -17.50
CA ASP A 112 -5.91 -5.42 -18.69
C ASP A 112 -6.63 -4.96 -19.98
N VAL A 113 -6.01 -5.20 -21.12
CA VAL A 113 -6.56 -4.83 -22.44
C VAL A 113 -7.90 -5.52 -22.76
N ASN A 114 -8.15 -6.67 -22.15
CA ASN A 114 -9.40 -7.43 -22.27
C ASN A 114 -10.45 -7.01 -21.22
N LYS A 115 -10.17 -5.98 -20.45
CA LYS A 115 -11.02 -5.48 -19.36
C LYS A 115 -11.20 -6.47 -18.20
N ASN A 116 -10.29 -7.42 -18.03
CA ASN A 116 -10.23 -8.24 -16.84
C ASN A 116 -9.52 -7.48 -15.73
N MET A 117 -10.05 -7.56 -14.52
CA MET A 117 -9.40 -7.00 -13.36
C MET A 117 -8.18 -7.85 -12.98
N TYR A 118 -7.03 -7.22 -12.77
CA TYR A 118 -5.90 -7.83 -12.07
C TYR A 118 -5.73 -7.18 -10.70
N ILE A 119 -5.26 -7.96 -9.72
CA ILE A 119 -5.15 -7.51 -8.33
C ILE A 119 -3.99 -8.22 -7.63
N SER A 120 -3.27 -7.47 -6.79
CA SER A 120 -2.22 -7.98 -5.91
C SER A 120 -2.67 -7.85 -4.46
N ILE A 121 -2.67 -8.96 -3.71
CA ILE A 121 -3.22 -9.03 -2.35
C ILE A 121 -2.47 -10.03 -1.47
N PHE A 122 -2.47 -9.79 -0.17
CA PHE A 122 -2.12 -10.83 0.80
C PHE A 122 -3.34 -11.69 1.14
N ALA A 123 -3.18 -13.00 1.09
CA ALA A 123 -4.23 -13.94 1.43
C ALA A 123 -3.67 -15.20 2.09
N LYS A 124 -4.52 -15.90 2.83
CA LYS A 124 -4.18 -17.14 3.53
C LYS A 124 -3.87 -18.28 2.54
N ASP A 125 -4.69 -18.38 1.53
CA ASP A 125 -4.63 -19.37 0.46
C ASP A 125 -5.31 -18.84 -0.81
N GLU A 126 -5.30 -19.62 -1.89
CA GLU A 126 -5.91 -19.25 -3.17
C GLU A 126 -7.41 -18.97 -3.06
N LYS A 127 -8.14 -19.79 -2.29
CA LYS A 127 -9.60 -19.61 -2.09
C LYS A 127 -9.88 -18.28 -1.42
N HIS A 128 -9.08 -17.93 -0.42
CA HIS A 128 -9.19 -16.64 0.27
C HIS A 128 -8.82 -15.48 -0.67
N ALA A 129 -7.80 -15.64 -1.51
CA ALA A 129 -7.43 -14.65 -2.51
C ALA A 129 -8.56 -14.39 -3.51
N ILE A 130 -9.18 -15.46 -4.04
CA ILE A 130 -10.32 -15.37 -4.94
C ILE A 130 -11.51 -14.69 -4.28
N LYS A 131 -11.79 -15.00 -3.00
CA LYS A 131 -12.86 -14.35 -2.23
C LYS A 131 -12.64 -12.84 -2.15
N ILE A 132 -11.44 -12.39 -1.75
CA ILE A 132 -11.10 -10.96 -1.64
C ILE A 132 -11.26 -10.26 -3.00
N ALA A 133 -10.74 -10.88 -4.07
CA ALA A 133 -10.85 -10.32 -5.40
C ALA A 133 -12.31 -10.21 -5.87
N ASN A 134 -13.13 -11.21 -5.56
CA ASN A 134 -14.55 -11.17 -5.88
C ASN A 134 -15.31 -10.09 -5.10
N GLU A 135 -14.97 -9.86 -3.85
CA GLU A 135 -15.51 -8.73 -3.06
C GLU A 135 -15.16 -7.39 -3.73
N LYS A 136 -13.90 -7.22 -4.16
CA LYS A 136 -13.46 -6.03 -4.90
C LYS A 136 -14.18 -5.88 -6.23
N ARG A 137 -14.36 -6.97 -6.97
CA ARG A 137 -15.12 -7.01 -8.22
C ARG A 137 -16.55 -6.50 -8.03
N VAL A 138 -17.26 -7.06 -7.04
CA VAL A 138 -18.64 -6.66 -6.74
C VAL A 138 -18.73 -5.18 -6.37
N GLN A 139 -17.80 -4.69 -5.56
CA GLN A 139 -17.71 -3.27 -5.22
C GLN A 139 -17.56 -2.40 -6.47
N LEU A 140 -16.60 -2.72 -7.34
CA LEU A 140 -16.32 -1.95 -8.55
C LEU A 140 -17.51 -1.92 -9.53
N ILE A 141 -18.25 -3.03 -9.64
CA ILE A 141 -19.47 -3.10 -10.45
C ILE A 141 -20.56 -2.22 -9.84
N ALA A 142 -20.79 -2.32 -8.54
CA ALA A 142 -21.81 -1.52 -7.82
C ALA A 142 -21.54 -0.01 -7.90
N GLU A 143 -20.26 0.38 -7.90
CA GLU A 143 -19.82 1.77 -8.02
C GLU A 143 -19.69 2.26 -9.48
N ASN A 144 -20.07 1.44 -10.48
CA ASN A 144 -19.86 1.71 -11.92
C ASN A 144 -18.40 2.03 -12.28
N ARG A 145 -17.44 1.43 -11.60
CA ARG A 145 -15.99 1.61 -11.79
C ARG A 145 -15.32 0.48 -12.56
N TRP A 146 -16.07 -0.50 -13.00
CA TRP A 146 -15.55 -1.54 -13.90
C TRP A 146 -15.37 -0.96 -15.30
N LYS A 147 -14.15 -0.92 -15.78
CA LYS A 147 -13.78 -0.31 -17.08
C LYS A 147 -13.91 -1.26 -18.25
#